data_23507d6f2aee7b29f4c00e2b7743665d
#
_entry.id   23507d6f2aee7b29f4c00e2b7743665d
#
_cell.length_a   1.000
_cell.length_b   1.000
_cell.length_c   1.000
_cell.angle_alpha   90.00
_cell.angle_beta   90.00
_cell.angle_gamma   90.00
#
_symmetry.space_group_name_H-M   'P 1'
#
loop_
_entity.id
_entity.type
_entity.pdbx_description
1 polymer ?
#
loop_
_entity_poly.entity_id
_entity_poly.type
_entity_poly.pdbx_seq_one_letter_code
_entity_poly.pdbx_strand_id
1 'polypeptide(L)'
;MIDLNVDEWTQEEFLRNKRSLEAQGIRVVLIDTILNPIDGIETTLYAPPLLKNEPDGSVFVFYCDTGKSSKERLNEFRTKFPNHVCISLRGGRGYWRKNLRV
;
A
#
# COMPACT_ATOMS: atom_id res chain seq x y z
N MET A 1 -15.82 -7.07 -7.58
CA MET A 1 -15.62 -6.53 -6.22
C MET A 1 -14.18 -6.72 -5.80
N ILE A 2 -13.57 -5.70 -5.21
CA ILE A 2 -12.18 -5.78 -4.75
C ILE A 2 -12.13 -6.53 -3.43
N ASP A 3 -11.25 -7.54 -3.35
CA ASP A 3 -11.03 -8.28 -2.11
C ASP A 3 -9.98 -7.56 -1.27
N LEU A 4 -10.38 -7.07 -0.10
CA LEU A 4 -9.50 -6.39 0.85
C LEU A 4 -8.91 -7.34 1.90
N ASN A 5 -9.30 -8.62 1.88
CA ASN A 5 -8.79 -9.64 2.81
C ASN A 5 -7.63 -10.44 2.22
N VAL A 6 -6.78 -9.78 1.47
CA VAL A 6 -5.60 -10.39 0.88
C VAL A 6 -4.35 -9.84 1.55
N ASP A 7 -3.25 -10.55 1.45
CA ASP A 7 -1.96 -10.11 2.00
C ASP A 7 -1.19 -9.23 1.03
N GLU A 8 -1.39 -9.42 -0.26
CA GLU A 8 -0.61 -8.73 -1.28
C GLU A 8 -1.46 -8.28 -2.46
N TRP A 9 -1.03 -7.19 -3.07
CA TRP A 9 -1.43 -6.79 -4.41
C TRP A 9 -0.19 -6.67 -5.29
N THR A 10 -0.30 -7.08 -6.55
CA THR A 10 0.69 -6.73 -7.56
C THR A 10 0.59 -5.25 -7.88
N GLN A 11 1.59 -4.69 -8.57
CA GLN A 11 1.53 -3.30 -9.03
C GLN A 11 0.27 -3.04 -9.86
N GLU A 12 -0.06 -3.96 -10.77
CA GLU A 12 -1.24 -3.81 -11.61
C GLU A 12 -2.52 -3.79 -10.78
N GLU A 13 -2.65 -4.73 -9.84
CA GLU A 13 -3.79 -4.75 -8.93
C GLU A 13 -3.86 -3.48 -8.09
N PHE A 14 -2.72 -3.01 -7.57
CA PHE A 14 -2.66 -1.79 -6.80
C PHE A 14 -3.18 -0.59 -7.61
N LEU A 15 -2.68 -0.40 -8.83
CA LEU A 15 -3.08 0.75 -9.65
C LEU A 15 -4.56 0.68 -10.01
N ARG A 16 -5.06 -0.49 -10.36
CA ARG A 16 -6.47 -0.70 -10.71
C ARG A 16 -7.37 -0.48 -9.50
N ASN A 17 -7.01 -1.08 -8.37
CA ASN A 17 -7.82 -1.02 -7.16
C ASN A 17 -7.80 0.38 -6.55
N LYS A 18 -6.67 1.06 -6.59
CA LYS A 18 -6.56 2.45 -6.13
C LYS A 18 -7.56 3.34 -6.87
N ARG A 19 -7.59 3.25 -8.20
CA ARG A 19 -8.52 4.03 -9.02
C ARG A 19 -9.97 3.77 -8.63
N SER A 20 -10.33 2.49 -8.51
CA SER A 20 -11.70 2.08 -8.20
C SER A 20 -12.10 2.50 -6.79
N LEU A 21 -11.26 2.29 -5.80
CA LEU A 21 -11.55 2.62 -4.41
C LEU A 21 -11.64 4.14 -4.21
N GLU A 22 -10.73 4.89 -4.81
CA GLU A 22 -10.76 6.35 -4.68
C GLU A 22 -12.01 6.95 -5.36
N ALA A 23 -12.49 6.34 -6.43
CA ALA A 23 -13.75 6.74 -7.04
C ALA A 23 -14.94 6.51 -6.10
N GLN A 24 -14.81 5.61 -5.14
CA GLN A 24 -15.82 5.35 -4.11
C GLN A 24 -15.60 6.17 -2.83
N GLY A 25 -14.63 7.07 -2.83
CA GLY A 25 -14.31 7.88 -1.67
C GLY A 25 -13.42 7.19 -0.63
N ILE A 26 -12.83 6.06 -0.97
CA ILE A 26 -11.93 5.32 -0.07
C ILE A 26 -10.49 5.72 -0.37
N ARG A 27 -9.77 6.22 0.66
CA ARG A 27 -8.40 6.66 0.50
C ARG A 27 -7.45 5.46 0.41
N VAL A 28 -6.53 5.50 -0.55
CA VAL A 28 -5.50 4.49 -0.74
C VAL A 28 -4.14 5.16 -0.62
N VAL A 29 -3.29 4.67 0.27
CA VAL A 29 -1.98 5.27 0.57
C VAL A 29 -0.88 4.25 0.28
N LEU A 30 0.06 4.62 -0.58
CA LEU A 30 1.24 3.79 -0.85
C LEU A 30 2.34 4.20 0.12
N ILE A 31 2.73 3.29 1.02
CA ILE A 31 3.60 3.59 2.15
C ILE A 31 5.01 3.05 1.95
N ASP A 32 5.97 3.97 2.02
CA ASP A 32 7.39 3.71 1.86
C ASP A 32 8.00 3.29 3.21
N THR A 33 8.46 2.05 3.31
CA THR A 33 9.11 1.54 4.54
C THR A 33 10.63 1.54 4.45
N ILE A 34 11.22 2.05 3.36
CA ILE A 34 12.66 1.96 3.10
C ILE A 34 13.33 3.31 2.77
N LEU A 35 12.60 4.41 2.97
CA LEU A 35 13.10 5.76 2.68
C LEU A 35 13.56 5.89 1.23
N ASN A 36 12.81 5.32 0.30
CA ASN A 36 13.17 5.32 -1.10
C ASN A 36 11.89 5.45 -1.95
N PRO A 37 11.46 6.68 -2.23
CA PRO A 37 10.22 6.92 -2.98
C PRO A 37 10.26 6.31 -4.38
N ILE A 38 9.07 6.04 -4.91
CA ILE A 38 8.89 5.60 -6.30
C ILE A 38 8.53 6.81 -7.14
N ASP A 39 9.30 7.07 -8.21
CA ASP A 39 9.03 8.19 -9.10
C ASP A 39 7.72 7.96 -9.87
N GLY A 40 6.98 9.03 -10.09
CA GLY A 40 5.77 9.00 -10.90
C GLY A 40 4.50 8.62 -10.16
N ILE A 41 4.59 8.33 -8.87
CA ILE A 41 3.42 8.07 -8.02
C ILE A 41 3.65 8.67 -6.63
N GLU A 42 2.56 9.10 -6.01
CA GLU A 42 2.65 9.60 -4.64
C GLU A 42 2.97 8.48 -3.67
N THR A 43 4.02 8.67 -2.88
CA THR A 43 4.39 7.77 -1.80
C THR A 43 4.40 8.53 -0.48
N THR A 44 4.02 7.84 0.59
CA THR A 44 3.95 8.41 1.94
C THR A 44 4.94 7.67 2.83
N LEU A 45 5.75 8.41 3.56
CA LEU A 45 6.73 7.82 4.45
C LEU A 45 6.04 7.06 5.59
N TYR A 46 6.62 5.93 5.99
CA TYR A 46 6.12 5.16 7.12
C TYR A 46 6.36 5.94 8.42
N ALA A 47 5.33 6.62 8.85
CA ALA A 47 5.33 7.42 10.09
C ALA A 47 4.03 7.12 10.85
N PRO A 48 4.03 6.10 11.72
CA PRO A 48 2.79 5.64 12.38
C PRO A 48 1.95 6.73 13.05
N PRO A 49 2.52 7.71 13.77
CA PRO A 49 1.69 8.76 14.36
C PRO A 49 0.88 9.55 13.34
N LEU A 50 1.45 9.78 12.14
CA LEU A 50 0.75 10.50 11.08
C LEU A 50 -0.23 9.60 10.35
N LEU A 51 0.14 8.34 10.12
CA LEU A 51 -0.72 7.39 9.41
C LEU A 51 -2.00 7.09 10.19
N LYS A 52 -1.94 7.13 11.51
CA LYS A 52 -3.13 6.91 12.35
C LYS A 52 -4.19 8.00 12.17
N ASN A 53 -3.82 9.15 11.62
CA ASN A 53 -4.75 10.24 11.36
C ASN A 53 -5.50 10.06 10.03
N GLU A 54 -5.11 9.11 9.19
CA GLU A 54 -5.86 8.81 7.97
C GLU A 54 -7.24 8.27 8.33
N PRO A 55 -8.27 8.54 7.52
CA PRO A 55 -9.63 8.08 7.83
C PRO A 55 -9.70 6.56 8.06
N ASP A 56 -10.54 6.14 8.99
CA ASP A 56 -10.80 4.73 9.22
C ASP A 56 -11.29 4.09 7.92
N GLY A 57 -10.84 2.88 7.66
CA GLY A 57 -11.16 2.18 6.42
C GLY A 57 -10.23 2.49 5.25
N SER A 58 -9.31 3.44 5.42
CA SER A 58 -8.29 3.71 4.38
C SER A 58 -7.48 2.44 4.13
N VAL A 59 -7.02 2.29 2.88
CA VAL A 59 -6.22 1.14 2.48
C VAL A 59 -4.75 1.55 2.44
N PHE A 60 -3.94 0.91 3.27
CA PHE A 60 -2.50 1.14 3.33
C PHE A 60 -1.80 0.01 2.56
N VAL A 61 -1.06 0.39 1.53
CA VAL A 61 -0.25 -0.55 0.76
C VAL A 61 1.21 -0.26 1.08
N PHE A 62 1.85 -1.19 1.78
CA PHE A 62 3.23 -1.05 2.24
C PHE A 62 4.18 -1.66 1.22
N TYR A 63 5.28 -0.96 0.91
CA TYR A 63 6.29 -1.54 0.03
C TYR A 63 7.69 -1.48 0.65
N CYS A 64 8.50 -2.47 0.27
CA CYS A 64 9.93 -2.53 0.55
C CYS A 64 10.65 -2.74 -0.79
N ASP A 65 11.89 -3.25 -0.77
CA ASP A 65 12.65 -3.45 -2.02
C ASP A 65 12.07 -4.56 -2.89
N THR A 66 11.73 -5.72 -2.30
CA THR A 66 11.30 -6.91 -3.05
C THR A 66 9.90 -7.39 -2.73
N GLY A 67 9.25 -6.80 -1.75
CA GLY A 67 7.95 -7.24 -1.27
C GLY A 67 8.01 -8.28 -0.16
N LYS A 68 9.18 -8.84 0.13
CA LYS A 68 9.32 -9.87 1.16
C LYS A 68 9.19 -9.30 2.57
N SER A 69 9.96 -8.27 2.88
CA SER A 69 9.98 -7.66 4.21
C SER A 69 8.63 -7.05 4.56
N SER A 70 7.99 -6.33 3.64
CA SER A 70 6.69 -5.73 3.90
C SER A 70 5.62 -6.79 4.13
N LYS A 71 5.68 -7.92 3.41
CA LYS A 71 4.74 -9.03 3.62
C LYS A 71 4.96 -9.68 4.99
N GLU A 72 6.19 -9.89 5.38
CA GLU A 72 6.51 -10.49 6.69
C GLU A 72 6.06 -9.59 7.85
N ARG A 73 6.00 -8.28 7.64
CA ARG A 73 5.59 -7.32 8.67
C ARG A 73 4.10 -7.03 8.70
N LEU A 74 3.28 -7.69 7.89
CA LEU A 74 1.85 -7.40 7.83
C LEU A 74 1.13 -7.55 9.17
N ASN A 75 1.48 -8.56 9.96
CA ASN A 75 0.85 -8.72 11.27
C ASN A 75 1.18 -7.55 12.19
N GLU A 76 2.42 -7.06 12.13
CA GLU A 76 2.84 -5.87 12.86
C GLU A 76 2.02 -4.65 12.41
N PHE A 77 1.88 -4.45 11.12
CA PHE A 77 1.12 -3.33 10.57
C PHE A 77 -0.35 -3.42 10.95
N ARG A 78 -0.95 -4.59 10.85
CA ARG A 78 -2.36 -4.82 11.18
C ARG A 78 -2.63 -4.58 12.67
N THR A 79 -1.69 -4.94 13.52
CA THR A 79 -1.77 -4.67 14.96
C THR A 79 -1.68 -3.17 15.24
N LYS A 80 -0.80 -2.47 14.53
CA LYS A 80 -0.58 -1.04 14.73
C LYS A 80 -1.71 -0.18 14.14
N PHE A 81 -2.33 -0.64 13.06
CA PHE A 81 -3.39 0.08 12.35
C PHE A 81 -4.66 -0.76 12.26
N PRO A 82 -5.32 -1.05 13.41
CA PRO A 82 -6.48 -1.96 13.42
C PRO A 82 -7.71 -1.40 12.69
N ASN A 83 -7.76 -0.09 12.46
CA ASN A 83 -8.89 0.55 11.80
C ASN A 83 -8.65 0.77 10.29
N HIS A 84 -7.54 0.26 9.77
CA HIS A 84 -7.14 0.44 8.38
C HIS A 84 -6.88 -0.91 7.73
N VAL A 85 -6.99 -0.97 6.41
CA VAL A 85 -6.66 -2.17 5.66
C VAL A 85 -5.17 -2.15 5.36
N CYS A 86 -4.45 -3.24 5.65
CA CYS A 86 -3.00 -3.33 5.45
C CYS A 86 -2.69 -4.42 4.44
N ILE A 87 -2.03 -4.05 3.35
CA ILE A 87 -1.69 -4.91 2.22
C ILE A 87 -0.23 -4.64 1.85
N SER A 88 0.50 -5.67 1.44
CA SER A 88 1.87 -5.55 0.96
C SER A 88 1.90 -5.45 -0.56
N LEU A 89 2.75 -4.60 -1.11
CA LEU A 89 2.96 -4.50 -2.55
C LEU A 89 3.90 -5.63 -2.98
N ARG A 90 3.37 -6.59 -3.75
CA ARG A 90 4.17 -7.70 -4.28
C ARG A 90 5.26 -7.16 -5.21
N GLY A 91 6.47 -7.66 -5.04
CA GLY A 91 7.62 -7.21 -5.82
C GLY A 91 8.24 -5.92 -5.34
N GLY A 92 7.54 -5.14 -4.53
CA GLY A 92 8.06 -3.91 -3.95
C GLY A 92 8.53 -2.90 -4.97
N ARG A 93 9.47 -2.05 -4.53
CA ARG A 93 10.05 -1.02 -5.40
C ARG A 93 10.92 -1.61 -6.51
N GLY A 94 11.62 -2.71 -6.22
CA GLY A 94 12.56 -3.31 -7.17
C GLY A 94 11.92 -3.83 -8.45
N TYR A 95 10.66 -4.25 -8.38
CA TYR A 95 9.92 -4.76 -9.54
C TYR A 95 8.92 -3.74 -10.09
N TRP A 96 8.94 -2.51 -9.60
CA TRP A 96 8.02 -1.47 -10.08
C TRP A 96 8.34 -1.10 -11.54
N ARG A 97 7.32 -1.14 -12.39
CA ARG A 97 7.44 -0.77 -13.81
C ARG A 97 6.86 0.63 -14.00
N LYS A 98 7.70 1.55 -14.48
CA LYS A 98 7.34 2.97 -14.57
C LYS A 98 6.21 3.27 -15.55
N ASN A 99 6.13 2.47 -16.62
CA ASN A 99 5.17 2.73 -17.71
C ASN A 99 4.00 1.76 -17.73
N LEU A 100 3.76 1.07 -16.63
CA LEU A 100 2.63 0.15 -16.55
C LEU A 100 1.31 0.93 -16.58
N ARG A 101 0.43 0.54 -17.48
CA ARG A 101 -0.91 1.13 -17.60
C ARG A 101 -1.96 0.08 -17.30
N VAL A 102 -2.98 0.48 -16.59
CA VAL A 102 -4.10 -0.38 -16.22
C VAL A 102 -5.44 0.30 -16.50
#